data_5c2906de8a54f4875b1cc2e1fac55a17
#
_entry.id   5c2906de8a54f4875b1cc2e1fac55a17
#
_cell.length_a   1.000
_cell.length_b   1.000
_cell.length_c   1.000
_cell.angle_alpha   90.00
_cell.angle_beta   90.00
_cell.angle_gamma   90.00
#
_symmetry.space_group_name_H-M   'P 1'
#
loop_
_entity.id
_entity.type
_entity.pdbx_description
1 polymer ?
#
loop_
_entity_poly.entity_id
_entity_poly.type
_entity_poly.pdbx_seq_one_letter_code
_entity_poly.pdbx_strand_id
1 'polypeptide(L)'
;MDITVLYKLSYGMYVIGAFKNGRPAGCIVNTCFQITNEVPRVAVSLNKNNYTLEAIRENKRFSLSILTEDSDPAIIGRFGFTSSRDTDKYEGFGYEVCDFTPCVNGRFAGRLILEAEKTVDCDTHVIVIAKVVDTIEGCGTPMTYAYYHNVIKGKAPKSAPTFRPTEDAPRGEAVRKRRFECDVCFYVAETDGEDLPDDYVCPICGADRSHFKEV
;
A
#
# COMPACT_ATOMS: atom_id res chain seq x y z
N MET A 1 -26.72 -3.13 -8.83
CA MET A 1 -26.16 -2.02 -8.05
C MET A 1 -24.89 -1.58 -8.76
N ASP A 2 -24.75 -0.29 -9.04
CA ASP A 2 -23.53 0.27 -9.64
C ASP A 2 -22.48 0.49 -8.56
N ILE A 3 -21.47 -0.38 -8.51
CA ILE A 3 -20.38 -0.33 -7.53
C ILE A 3 -19.33 0.75 -7.87
N THR A 4 -19.37 1.33 -9.08
CA THR A 4 -18.38 2.35 -9.49
C THR A 4 -18.49 3.63 -8.66
N VAL A 5 -19.66 3.88 -8.04
CA VAL A 5 -19.84 4.97 -7.09
C VAL A 5 -18.88 4.89 -5.90
N LEU A 6 -18.48 3.68 -5.47
CA LEU A 6 -17.50 3.47 -4.40
C LEU A 6 -16.10 3.98 -4.78
N TYR A 7 -15.77 4.08 -6.08
CA TYR A 7 -14.49 4.61 -6.55
C TYR A 7 -14.33 6.12 -6.33
N LYS A 8 -15.40 6.80 -5.93
CA LYS A 8 -15.41 8.23 -5.57
C LYS A 8 -15.00 8.47 -4.11
N LEU A 9 -14.91 7.41 -3.29
CA LEU A 9 -14.43 7.53 -1.92
C LEU A 9 -12.94 7.91 -1.91
N SER A 10 -12.57 8.79 -0.98
CA SER A 10 -11.19 9.22 -0.79
C SER A 10 -10.44 8.29 0.15
N TYR A 11 -9.23 7.90 -0.24
CA TYR A 11 -8.33 7.08 0.55
C TYR A 11 -6.91 7.64 0.50
N GLY A 12 -6.14 7.42 1.58
CA GLY A 12 -4.70 7.64 1.60
C GLY A 12 -3.93 6.40 1.15
N MET A 13 -2.61 6.43 1.35
CA MET A 13 -1.70 5.29 1.15
C MET A 13 -0.76 5.20 2.35
N TYR A 14 -0.68 4.03 2.97
CA TYR A 14 0.03 3.83 4.23
C TYR A 14 0.80 2.53 4.26
N VAL A 15 1.96 2.53 4.94
CA VAL A 15 2.68 1.30 5.28
C VAL A 15 2.37 0.96 6.74
N ILE A 16 1.87 -0.23 6.98
CA ILE A 16 1.74 -0.82 8.32
C ILE A 16 2.99 -1.63 8.64
N GLY A 17 3.52 -1.49 9.85
CA GLY A 17 4.62 -2.29 10.37
C GLY A 17 4.28 -2.89 11.74
N ALA A 18 4.53 -4.19 11.93
CA ALA A 18 4.38 -4.87 13.21
C ALA A 18 5.43 -5.98 13.33
N PHE A 19 5.89 -6.30 14.55
CA PHE A 19 6.74 -7.47 14.76
C PHE A 19 5.91 -8.75 14.89
N LYS A 20 6.42 -9.86 14.39
CA LYS A 20 5.91 -11.21 14.64
C LYS A 20 7.08 -12.15 14.87
N ASN A 21 7.11 -12.81 16.05
CA ASN A 21 8.22 -13.67 16.46
C ASN A 21 9.60 -12.97 16.32
N GLY A 22 9.68 -11.68 16.69
CA GLY A 22 10.91 -10.89 16.61
C GLY A 22 11.30 -10.43 15.19
N ARG A 23 10.57 -10.81 14.14
CA ARG A 23 10.80 -10.39 12.76
C ARG A 23 9.84 -9.29 12.33
N PRO A 24 10.29 -8.27 11.57
CA PRO A 24 9.40 -7.25 11.07
C PRO A 24 8.48 -7.81 9.98
N ALA A 25 7.22 -7.46 10.05
CA ALA A 25 6.20 -7.73 9.05
C ALA A 25 5.52 -6.43 8.65
N GLY A 26 5.16 -6.27 7.39
CA GLY A 26 4.52 -5.05 6.93
C GLY A 26 3.66 -5.26 5.69
N CYS A 27 2.76 -4.31 5.46
CA CYS A 27 1.92 -4.27 4.26
C CYS A 27 1.47 -2.85 3.92
N ILE A 28 1.08 -2.64 2.67
CA ILE A 28 0.35 -1.44 2.26
C ILE A 28 -1.12 -1.59 2.62
N VAL A 29 -1.70 -0.50 3.13
CA VAL A 29 -3.14 -0.32 3.25
C VAL A 29 -3.53 1.06 2.71
N ASN A 30 -4.75 1.17 2.20
CA ASN A 30 -5.31 2.45 1.76
C ASN A 30 -6.50 2.90 2.61
N THR A 31 -7.05 2.03 3.43
CA THR A 31 -8.24 2.33 4.24
C THR A 31 -7.82 2.55 5.70
N CYS A 32 -7.58 3.81 6.02
CA CYS A 32 -7.35 4.30 7.38
C CYS A 32 -8.05 5.64 7.56
N PHE A 33 -8.72 5.83 8.70
CA PHE A 33 -9.33 7.11 9.06
C PHE A 33 -9.39 7.30 10.57
N GLN A 34 -9.36 8.57 11.01
CA GLN A 34 -9.50 8.94 12.41
C GLN A 34 -10.97 8.79 12.85
N ILE A 35 -11.20 8.23 14.04
CA ILE A 35 -12.53 7.98 14.60
C ILE A 35 -12.88 8.95 15.73
N THR A 36 -11.91 9.26 16.58
CA THR A 36 -12.12 10.09 17.78
C THR A 36 -11.02 11.13 17.91
N ASN A 37 -11.32 12.23 18.65
CA ASN A 37 -10.43 13.38 18.83
C ASN A 37 -9.79 13.42 20.24
N GLU A 38 -10.58 13.41 21.33
CA GLU A 38 -10.06 13.60 22.71
C GLU A 38 -9.02 12.53 23.10
N VAL A 39 -9.33 11.27 22.82
CA VAL A 39 -8.36 10.19 22.83
C VAL A 39 -8.26 9.70 21.40
N PRO A 40 -7.24 10.14 20.63
CA PRO A 40 -7.16 9.86 19.21
C PRO A 40 -7.16 8.36 18.90
N ARG A 41 -8.11 7.95 18.08
CA ARG A 41 -8.23 6.58 17.54
C ARG A 41 -8.37 6.60 16.04
N VAL A 42 -7.85 5.57 15.43
CA VAL A 42 -7.98 5.31 13.99
C VAL A 42 -8.61 3.94 13.75
N ALA A 43 -9.29 3.81 12.63
CA ALA A 43 -9.72 2.52 12.08
C ALA A 43 -8.89 2.18 10.86
N VAL A 44 -8.37 0.96 10.80
CA VAL A 44 -7.57 0.45 9.68
C VAL A 44 -8.16 -0.86 9.21
N SER A 45 -8.43 -0.98 7.90
CA SER A 45 -8.93 -2.22 7.30
C SER A 45 -7.80 -3.06 6.74
N LEU A 46 -7.71 -4.33 7.17
CA LEU A 46 -6.73 -5.30 6.68
C LEU A 46 -7.44 -6.58 6.19
N ASN A 47 -6.93 -7.16 5.11
CA ASN A 47 -7.41 -8.47 4.65
C ASN A 47 -7.14 -9.55 5.71
N LYS A 48 -8.09 -10.47 5.91
CA LYS A 48 -7.96 -11.56 6.90
C LYS A 48 -6.73 -12.44 6.72
N ASN A 49 -6.30 -12.63 5.47
CA ASN A 49 -5.14 -13.47 5.13
C ASN A 49 -3.80 -12.72 5.23
N ASN A 50 -3.83 -11.44 5.62
CA ASN A 50 -2.61 -10.64 5.70
C ASN A 50 -1.76 -11.04 6.90
N TYR A 51 -0.51 -11.42 6.67
CA TYR A 51 0.45 -11.81 7.72
C TYR A 51 0.69 -10.70 8.74
N THR A 52 0.64 -9.43 8.30
CA THR A 52 0.78 -8.28 9.21
C THR A 52 -0.41 -8.18 10.19
N LEU A 53 -1.62 -8.60 9.78
CA LEU A 53 -2.76 -8.67 10.70
C LEU A 53 -2.53 -9.70 11.83
N GLU A 54 -1.89 -10.83 11.51
CA GLU A 54 -1.51 -11.81 12.54
C GLU A 54 -0.51 -11.21 13.53
N ALA A 55 0.50 -10.47 13.02
CA ALA A 55 1.47 -9.75 13.85
C ALA A 55 0.80 -8.74 14.79
N ILE A 56 -0.16 -7.95 14.28
CA ILE A 56 -0.93 -6.98 15.08
C ILE A 56 -1.76 -7.69 16.17
N ARG A 57 -2.39 -8.81 15.85
CA ARG A 57 -3.18 -9.59 16.81
C ARG A 57 -2.34 -10.12 17.97
N GLU A 58 -1.09 -10.52 17.68
CA GLU A 58 -0.15 -11.06 18.64
C GLU A 58 0.38 -9.96 19.60
N ASN A 59 0.94 -8.88 19.03
CA ASN A 59 1.67 -7.88 19.80
C ASN A 59 0.84 -6.64 20.18
N LYS A 60 -0.31 -6.43 19.55
CA LYS A 60 -1.16 -5.25 19.70
C LYS A 60 -0.53 -3.93 19.23
N ARG A 61 0.78 -3.81 19.20
CA ARG A 61 1.53 -2.63 18.76
C ARG A 61 1.88 -2.70 17.28
N PHE A 62 1.67 -1.61 16.56
CA PHE A 62 2.04 -1.48 15.15
C PHE A 62 2.26 -0.02 14.76
N SER A 63 3.08 0.21 13.75
CA SER A 63 3.28 1.52 13.13
C SER A 63 2.40 1.70 11.91
N LEU A 64 2.07 2.94 11.61
CA LEU A 64 1.46 3.36 10.34
C LEU A 64 2.27 4.53 9.80
N SER A 65 2.94 4.36 8.68
CA SER A 65 3.69 5.41 7.98
C SER A 65 2.87 5.94 6.81
N ILE A 66 2.66 7.26 6.76
CA ILE A 66 1.87 7.95 5.74
C ILE A 66 2.76 8.19 4.53
N LEU A 67 2.51 7.50 3.41
CA LEU A 67 3.25 7.69 2.17
C LEU A 67 3.08 9.10 1.63
N THR A 68 4.14 9.63 1.02
CA THR A 68 4.10 10.90 0.27
C THR A 68 4.18 10.66 -1.22
N GLU A 69 3.82 11.67 -2.00
CA GLU A 69 4.00 11.65 -3.45
C GLU A 69 5.47 11.42 -3.88
N ASP A 70 6.42 11.76 -2.99
CA ASP A 70 7.87 11.57 -3.17
C ASP A 70 8.42 10.31 -2.46
N SER A 71 7.57 9.47 -1.87
CA SER A 71 8.05 8.20 -1.27
C SER A 71 8.59 7.28 -2.36
N ASP A 72 9.61 6.48 -2.02
CA ASP A 72 10.17 5.51 -2.95
C ASP A 72 9.07 4.53 -3.44
N PRO A 73 8.78 4.49 -4.74
CA PRO A 73 7.76 3.60 -5.30
C PRO A 73 8.04 2.11 -5.02
N ALA A 74 9.31 1.72 -4.85
CA ALA A 74 9.69 0.37 -4.51
C ALA A 74 9.11 -0.10 -3.16
N ILE A 75 8.83 0.82 -2.23
CA ILE A 75 8.13 0.52 -0.97
C ILE A 75 6.72 -0.01 -1.28
N ILE A 76 6.00 0.62 -2.22
CA ILE A 76 4.66 0.19 -2.60
C ILE A 76 4.72 -1.21 -3.23
N GLY A 77 5.65 -1.45 -4.13
CA GLY A 77 5.88 -2.76 -4.74
C GLY A 77 6.16 -3.84 -3.70
N ARG A 78 7.18 -3.62 -2.86
CA ARG A 78 7.60 -4.60 -1.85
C ARG A 78 6.54 -4.85 -0.77
N PHE A 79 5.93 -3.81 -0.23
CA PHE A 79 4.97 -3.95 0.88
C PHE A 79 3.54 -4.26 0.41
N GLY A 80 3.18 -3.94 -0.83
CA GLY A 80 1.85 -4.14 -1.39
C GLY A 80 1.62 -5.50 -2.06
N PHE A 81 2.64 -6.07 -2.72
CA PHE A 81 2.45 -7.21 -3.63
C PHE A 81 3.16 -8.50 -3.20
N THR A 82 3.96 -8.48 -2.14
CA THR A 82 4.56 -9.68 -1.56
C THR A 82 4.00 -9.97 -0.17
N SER A 83 4.28 -11.14 0.39
CA SER A 83 3.88 -11.52 1.75
C SER A 83 5.08 -11.51 2.70
N SER A 84 4.95 -10.89 3.88
CA SER A 84 5.97 -10.99 4.95
C SER A 84 6.11 -12.40 5.52
N ARG A 85 5.23 -13.33 5.16
CA ARG A 85 5.36 -14.75 5.49
C ARG A 85 6.54 -15.38 4.74
N ASP A 86 6.71 -14.99 3.48
CA ASP A 86 7.62 -15.64 2.53
C ASP A 86 8.88 -14.80 2.26
N THR A 87 8.80 -13.47 2.47
CA THR A 87 9.84 -12.52 2.09
C THR A 87 10.11 -11.55 3.23
N ASP A 88 11.38 -11.24 3.49
CA ASP A 88 11.75 -10.09 4.31
C ASP A 88 11.54 -8.81 3.50
N LYS A 89 10.43 -8.12 3.78
CA LYS A 89 10.08 -6.89 3.06
C LYS A 89 10.95 -5.70 3.43
N TYR A 90 11.63 -5.76 4.56
CA TYR A 90 12.49 -4.67 5.04
C TYR A 90 13.93 -4.79 4.52
N GLU A 91 14.27 -5.94 3.91
CA GLU A 91 15.56 -6.11 3.24
C GLU A 91 15.73 -5.05 2.13
N GLY A 92 16.86 -4.35 2.16
CA GLY A 92 17.19 -3.25 1.25
C GLY A 92 16.66 -1.88 1.67
N PHE A 93 15.59 -1.79 2.47
CA PHE A 93 15.09 -0.52 3.01
C PHE A 93 15.61 -0.26 4.43
N GLY A 94 15.70 -1.30 5.25
CA GLY A 94 15.92 -1.17 6.67
C GLY A 94 14.70 -0.64 7.43
N TYR A 95 14.82 -0.53 8.75
CA TYR A 95 13.79 0.04 9.62
C TYR A 95 14.39 0.59 10.91
N GLU A 96 13.68 1.51 11.53
CA GLU A 96 13.90 1.95 12.90
C GLU A 96 12.87 1.28 13.82
N VAL A 97 13.25 1.05 15.08
CA VAL A 97 12.31 0.58 16.09
C VAL A 97 11.76 1.78 16.84
N CYS A 98 10.47 2.06 16.66
CA CYS A 98 9.76 3.15 17.31
C CYS A 98 8.72 2.53 18.26
N ASP A 99 8.88 2.70 19.57
CA ASP A 99 7.99 2.14 20.60
C ASP A 99 7.55 0.69 20.32
N PHE A 100 8.53 -0.20 20.17
CA PHE A 100 8.34 -1.64 19.88
C PHE A 100 7.69 -1.97 18.53
N THR A 101 7.68 -1.04 17.59
CA THR A 101 7.17 -1.28 16.23
C THR A 101 8.23 -1.03 15.17
N PRO A 102 8.26 -1.78 14.05
CA PRO A 102 9.17 -1.53 12.95
C PRO A 102 8.62 -0.41 12.06
N CYS A 103 9.33 0.70 11.99
CA CYS A 103 9.06 1.81 11.08
C CYS A 103 10.02 1.70 9.89
N VAL A 104 9.53 1.35 8.70
CA VAL A 104 10.37 1.25 7.52
C VAL A 104 11.07 2.58 7.23
N ASN A 105 12.37 2.53 6.86
CA ASN A 105 13.11 3.71 6.49
C ASN A 105 12.60 4.27 5.16
N GLY A 106 12.62 5.59 5.04
CA GLY A 106 12.17 6.30 3.85
C GLY A 106 11.54 7.65 4.17
N ARG A 107 11.03 8.31 3.12
CA ARG A 107 10.35 9.60 3.24
C ARG A 107 8.86 9.38 3.43
N PHE A 108 8.32 9.92 4.51
CA PHE A 108 6.91 9.82 4.89
C PHE A 108 6.41 11.18 5.38
N ALA A 109 5.12 11.46 5.19
CA ALA A 109 4.49 12.69 5.70
C ALA A 109 4.39 12.69 7.23
N GLY A 110 4.42 11.53 7.85
CA GLY A 110 4.41 11.31 9.29
C GLY A 110 4.18 9.84 9.60
N ARG A 111 4.32 9.49 10.87
CA ARG A 111 4.06 8.13 11.36
C ARG A 111 3.18 8.19 12.59
N LEU A 112 2.32 7.19 12.73
CA LEU A 112 1.54 6.93 13.94
C LEU A 112 2.06 5.64 14.58
N ILE A 113 2.24 5.66 15.88
CA ILE A 113 2.43 4.46 16.70
C ILE A 113 1.09 4.12 17.32
N LEU A 114 0.65 2.90 17.10
CA LEU A 114 -0.72 2.48 17.34
C LEU A 114 -0.79 1.28 18.26
N GLU A 115 -1.81 1.27 19.13
CA GLU A 115 -2.16 0.13 19.97
C GLU A 115 -3.55 -0.38 19.61
N ALA A 116 -3.63 -1.61 19.11
CA ALA A 116 -4.89 -2.25 18.74
C ALA A 116 -5.75 -2.54 19.95
N GLU A 117 -6.95 -1.92 20.04
CA GLU A 117 -7.91 -2.11 21.12
C GLU A 117 -9.00 -3.11 20.76
N LYS A 118 -9.54 -3.03 19.54
CA LYS A 118 -10.65 -3.87 19.09
C LYS A 118 -10.48 -4.28 17.64
N THR A 119 -11.09 -5.39 17.27
CA THR A 119 -11.23 -5.82 15.88
C THR A 119 -12.69 -6.11 15.55
N VAL A 120 -13.12 -5.70 14.36
CA VAL A 120 -14.45 -5.96 13.83
C VAL A 120 -14.30 -6.82 12.58
N ASP A 121 -14.96 -7.96 12.58
CA ASP A 121 -15.00 -8.84 11.40
C ASP A 121 -15.91 -8.24 10.32
N CYS A 122 -15.37 -8.12 9.10
CA CYS A 122 -16.04 -7.58 7.93
C CYS A 122 -15.88 -8.56 6.75
N ASP A 123 -16.23 -9.82 6.96
CA ASP A 123 -16.21 -10.88 5.95
C ASP A 123 -14.78 -11.16 5.42
N THR A 124 -14.34 -10.52 4.34
CA THR A 124 -12.99 -10.68 3.76
C THR A 124 -11.91 -9.88 4.50
N HIS A 125 -12.30 -8.88 5.27
CA HIS A 125 -11.41 -7.96 5.98
C HIS A 125 -11.71 -7.91 7.47
N VAL A 126 -10.80 -7.32 8.20
CA VAL A 126 -10.95 -6.98 9.62
C VAL A 126 -10.65 -5.49 9.78
N ILE A 127 -11.56 -4.77 10.42
CA ILE A 127 -11.27 -3.41 10.88
C ILE A 127 -10.57 -3.52 12.24
N VAL A 128 -9.36 -2.99 12.31
CA VAL A 128 -8.62 -2.81 13.56
C VAL A 128 -8.87 -1.39 14.05
N ILE A 129 -9.48 -1.26 15.23
CA ILE A 129 -9.63 0.00 15.94
C ILE A 129 -8.44 0.12 16.87
N ALA A 130 -7.65 1.18 16.72
CA ALA A 130 -6.43 1.38 17.45
C ALA A 130 -6.32 2.79 18.03
N LYS A 131 -5.81 2.87 19.26
CA LYS A 131 -5.44 4.13 19.91
C LYS A 131 -4.13 4.63 19.33
N VAL A 132 -4.05 5.92 19.05
CA VAL A 132 -2.78 6.59 18.74
C VAL A 132 -2.02 6.78 20.05
N VAL A 133 -0.84 6.20 20.13
CA VAL A 133 0.02 6.22 21.32
C VAL A 133 1.08 7.28 21.21
N ASP A 134 1.63 7.43 19.98
CA ASP A 134 2.65 8.42 19.67
C ASP A 134 2.57 8.80 18.19
N THR A 135 3.19 9.92 17.83
CA THR A 135 3.26 10.45 16.48
C THR A 135 4.67 10.95 16.18
N ILE A 136 5.15 10.69 14.97
CA ILE A 136 6.43 11.18 14.49
C ILE A 136 6.17 12.06 13.28
N GLU A 137 6.56 13.33 13.39
CA GLU A 137 6.46 14.29 12.30
C GLU A 137 7.32 13.84 11.11
N GLY A 138 6.84 14.08 9.91
CA GLY A 138 7.54 13.79 8.67
C GLY A 138 7.52 15.00 7.74
N CYS A 139 7.65 14.75 6.44
CA CYS A 139 7.63 15.82 5.43
C CYS A 139 7.08 15.31 4.10
N GLY A 140 6.60 16.23 3.27
CA GLY A 140 6.07 15.97 1.93
C GLY A 140 4.54 15.92 1.88
N THR A 141 4.01 15.92 0.67
CA THR A 141 2.56 15.87 0.41
C THR A 141 2.06 14.44 0.60
N PRO A 142 1.07 14.17 1.48
CA PRO A 142 0.52 12.83 1.65
C PRO A 142 -0.02 12.28 0.34
N MET A 143 0.37 11.06 -0.01
CA MET A 143 -0.11 10.37 -1.20
C MET A 143 -1.55 9.93 -1.02
N THR A 144 -2.41 10.35 -1.95
CA THR A 144 -3.77 9.83 -2.03
C THR A 144 -3.83 8.61 -2.94
N TYR A 145 -4.81 7.75 -2.71
CA TYR A 145 -5.07 6.61 -3.59
C TYR A 145 -5.43 7.04 -5.03
N ALA A 146 -6.10 8.21 -5.15
CA ALA A 146 -6.37 8.82 -6.44
C ALA A 146 -5.10 9.24 -7.18
N TYR A 147 -4.12 9.83 -6.47
CA TYR A 147 -2.82 10.16 -7.03
C TYR A 147 -2.09 8.90 -7.52
N TYR A 148 -2.06 7.86 -6.69
CA TYR A 148 -1.45 6.58 -7.04
C TYR A 148 -2.03 5.99 -8.34
N HIS A 149 -3.36 6.03 -8.53
CA HIS A 149 -3.98 5.52 -9.75
C HIS A 149 -3.87 6.45 -10.95
N ASN A 150 -4.03 7.76 -10.75
CA ASN A 150 -4.14 8.70 -11.86
C ASN A 150 -2.79 9.22 -12.34
N VAL A 151 -1.81 9.37 -11.45
CA VAL A 151 -0.49 9.94 -11.73
C VAL A 151 0.57 8.85 -11.84
N ILE A 152 0.70 8.00 -10.82
CA ILE A 152 1.67 6.90 -10.81
C ILE A 152 1.22 5.74 -11.73
N LYS A 153 -0.09 5.65 -12.07
CA LYS A 153 -0.69 4.56 -12.88
C LYS A 153 -0.60 3.19 -12.21
N GLY A 154 -0.44 3.18 -10.88
CA GLY A 154 -0.40 1.95 -10.12
C GLY A 154 -1.77 1.27 -10.02
N LYS A 155 -1.77 -0.04 -9.79
CA LYS A 155 -2.98 -0.86 -9.60
C LYS A 155 -2.98 -1.45 -8.18
N ALA A 156 -4.16 -1.83 -7.69
CA ALA A 156 -4.30 -2.53 -6.42
C ALA A 156 -4.26 -4.05 -6.62
N PRO A 157 -3.69 -4.82 -5.68
CA PRO A 157 -3.81 -6.27 -5.70
C PRO A 157 -5.29 -6.70 -5.52
N LYS A 158 -5.68 -7.86 -6.06
CA LYS A 158 -7.06 -8.40 -5.96
C LYS A 158 -7.57 -8.55 -4.52
N SER A 159 -6.67 -8.65 -3.57
CA SER A 159 -6.97 -8.73 -2.14
C SER A 159 -7.26 -7.37 -1.48
N ALA A 160 -7.09 -6.25 -2.17
CA ALA A 160 -7.39 -4.94 -1.62
C ALA A 160 -8.92 -4.69 -1.58
N PRO A 161 -9.45 -4.02 -0.54
CA PRO A 161 -10.88 -3.73 -0.44
C PRO A 161 -11.38 -2.80 -1.55
N THR A 162 -10.47 -2.07 -2.17
CA THR A 162 -10.74 -1.09 -3.24
C THR A 162 -10.25 -1.56 -4.61
N PHE A 163 -10.03 -2.87 -4.79
CA PHE A 163 -9.65 -3.44 -6.08
C PHE A 163 -10.68 -3.07 -7.17
N ARG A 164 -10.18 -2.59 -8.31
CA ARG A 164 -10.99 -2.27 -9.49
C ARG A 164 -10.67 -3.30 -10.58
N PRO A 165 -11.65 -4.07 -11.08
CA PRO A 165 -11.46 -4.88 -12.27
C PRO A 165 -11.10 -4.00 -13.48
N THR A 166 -10.29 -4.51 -14.38
CA THR A 166 -9.63 -3.76 -15.48
C THR A 166 -10.55 -3.33 -16.64
N GLU A 167 -11.86 -3.25 -16.48
CA GLU A 167 -12.79 -2.94 -17.58
C GLU A 167 -13.10 -1.44 -17.79
N ASP A 168 -12.66 -0.54 -16.90
CA ASP A 168 -12.98 0.88 -16.99
C ASP A 168 -11.73 1.78 -17.11
N ALA A 169 -11.01 1.70 -18.25
CA ALA A 169 -10.23 2.83 -18.72
C ALA A 169 -11.17 3.75 -19.53
N PRO A 170 -11.24 5.08 -19.28
CA PRO A 170 -12.04 5.98 -20.09
C PRO A 170 -11.58 5.88 -21.56
N ARG A 171 -12.50 5.55 -22.46
CA ARG A 171 -12.26 5.56 -23.91
C ARG A 171 -12.13 7.00 -24.38
N GLY A 172 -10.90 7.50 -24.39
CA GLY A 172 -10.50 8.68 -25.16
C GLY A 172 -9.88 8.23 -26.47
N GLU A 173 -10.15 8.94 -27.56
CA GLU A 173 -9.78 8.59 -28.94
C GLU A 173 -8.30 8.29 -29.13
N ALA A 174 -8.02 7.26 -29.92
CA ALA A 174 -6.78 6.50 -29.98
C ALA A 174 -5.69 7.17 -30.84
N VAL A 175 -4.61 7.56 -30.22
CA VAL A 175 -3.29 7.19 -30.74
C VAL A 175 -3.06 5.74 -30.27
N ARG A 176 -2.68 4.82 -31.15
CA ARG A 176 -2.44 3.39 -30.81
C ARG A 176 -1.21 3.32 -29.90
N LYS A 177 -1.41 3.53 -28.59
CA LYS A 177 -0.37 3.31 -27.60
C LYS A 177 -0.29 1.82 -27.31
N ARG A 178 0.92 1.26 -27.34
CA ARG A 178 1.16 -0.09 -26.83
C ARG A 178 1.23 -0.02 -25.31
N ARG A 179 0.67 -1.02 -24.66
CA ARG A 179 0.58 -1.10 -23.20
C ARG A 179 1.21 -2.38 -22.72
N PHE A 180 2.05 -2.29 -21.71
CA PHE A 180 2.79 -3.41 -21.16
C PHE A 180 2.51 -3.48 -19.66
N GLU A 181 1.92 -4.57 -19.20
CA GLU A 181 1.60 -4.79 -17.79
C GLU A 181 2.70 -5.61 -17.10
N CYS A 182 3.20 -5.12 -15.97
CA CYS A 182 4.11 -5.86 -15.10
C CYS A 182 3.36 -6.96 -14.37
N ASP A 183 3.77 -8.22 -14.52
CA ASP A 183 3.11 -9.37 -13.87
C ASP A 183 3.41 -9.49 -12.36
N VAL A 184 4.32 -8.66 -11.83
CA VAL A 184 4.64 -8.59 -10.38
C VAL A 184 3.72 -7.61 -9.64
N CYS A 185 3.54 -6.38 -10.17
CA CYS A 185 2.81 -5.32 -9.46
C CYS A 185 1.66 -4.72 -10.24
N PHE A 186 1.38 -5.21 -11.46
CA PHE A 186 0.31 -4.77 -12.35
C PHE A 186 0.42 -3.30 -12.79
N TYR A 187 1.60 -2.70 -12.66
CA TYR A 187 1.89 -1.41 -13.26
C TYR A 187 1.83 -1.52 -14.78
N VAL A 188 1.20 -0.53 -15.44
CA VAL A 188 1.10 -0.47 -16.89
C VAL A 188 1.99 0.64 -17.41
N ALA A 189 3.02 0.27 -18.16
CA ALA A 189 3.80 1.17 -18.98
C ALA A 189 3.08 1.41 -20.31
N GLU A 190 3.02 2.64 -20.79
CA GLU A 190 2.48 3.01 -22.09
C GLU A 190 3.60 3.56 -22.97
N THR A 191 3.66 3.10 -24.23
CA THR A 191 4.60 3.60 -25.24
C THR A 191 3.83 4.12 -26.45
N ASP A 192 4.41 5.03 -27.21
CA ASP A 192 3.80 5.59 -28.43
C ASP A 192 4.03 4.68 -29.64
N GLY A 193 3.69 3.38 -29.50
CA GLY A 193 3.76 2.38 -30.56
C GLY A 193 5.05 1.56 -30.59
N GLU A 194 6.06 1.90 -29.82
CA GLU A 194 7.32 1.16 -29.68
C GLU A 194 7.25 0.10 -28.58
N ASP A 195 8.17 -0.86 -28.59
CA ASP A 195 8.36 -1.82 -27.52
C ASP A 195 9.02 -1.16 -26.31
N LEU A 196 8.91 -1.78 -25.11
CA LEU A 196 9.69 -1.33 -23.97
C LEU A 196 11.19 -1.60 -24.23
N PRO A 197 12.10 -0.68 -23.84
CA PRO A 197 13.54 -0.90 -23.89
C PRO A 197 13.95 -2.19 -23.18
N ASP A 198 15.00 -2.86 -23.63
CA ASP A 198 15.48 -4.11 -23.03
C ASP A 198 15.96 -3.92 -21.57
N ASP A 199 16.44 -2.72 -21.25
CA ASP A 199 16.89 -2.30 -19.92
C ASP A 199 15.78 -1.67 -19.07
N TYR A 200 14.52 -1.76 -19.52
CA TYR A 200 13.39 -1.18 -18.79
C TYR A 200 13.18 -1.84 -17.44
N VAL A 201 13.10 -1.02 -16.38
CA VAL A 201 12.84 -1.45 -15.01
C VAL A 201 11.51 -0.89 -14.54
N CYS A 202 10.71 -1.72 -13.93
CA CYS A 202 9.42 -1.29 -13.37
C CYS A 202 9.63 -0.20 -12.29
N PRO A 203 9.05 1.00 -12.45
CA PRO A 203 9.24 2.09 -11.49
C PRO A 203 8.55 1.82 -10.14
N ILE A 204 7.71 0.79 -10.06
CA ILE A 204 6.96 0.46 -8.85
C ILE A 204 7.62 -0.65 -8.04
N CYS A 205 8.07 -1.73 -8.69
CA CYS A 205 8.58 -2.91 -7.97
C CYS A 205 10.03 -3.26 -8.29
N GLY A 206 10.67 -2.56 -9.24
CA GLY A 206 12.03 -2.84 -9.68
C GLY A 206 12.19 -4.10 -10.55
N ALA A 207 11.10 -4.74 -10.96
CA ALA A 207 11.16 -5.88 -11.88
C ALA A 207 11.70 -5.46 -13.26
N ASP A 208 12.50 -6.30 -13.87
CA ASP A 208 13.07 -6.04 -15.19
C ASP A 208 12.05 -6.22 -16.34
N ARG A 209 12.49 -5.94 -17.58
CA ARG A 209 11.65 -6.00 -18.79
C ARG A 209 10.96 -7.35 -19.01
N SER A 210 11.53 -8.47 -18.55
CA SER A 210 10.97 -9.81 -18.74
C SER A 210 9.62 -10.03 -18.04
N HIS A 211 9.33 -9.21 -17.02
CA HIS A 211 8.09 -9.22 -16.28
C HIS A 211 6.96 -8.40 -16.93
N PHE A 212 7.19 -7.82 -18.13
CA PHE A 212 6.19 -7.02 -18.82
C PHE A 212 5.59 -7.78 -20.00
N LYS A 213 4.26 -7.86 -20.01
CA LYS A 213 3.47 -8.47 -21.10
C LYS A 213 2.58 -7.42 -21.75
N GLU A 214 2.51 -7.44 -23.08
CA GLU A 214 1.62 -6.54 -23.82
C GLU A 214 0.15 -6.90 -23.53
N VAL A 215 -0.69 -5.87 -23.27
CA VAL A 215 -2.10 -6.00 -22.87
C VAL A 215 -3.01 -5.02 -23.62
#